data_c09377511a03368569825cbc997b8e67
#
_entry.id   c09377511a03368569825cbc997b8e67
#
_cell.length_a   1.000
_cell.length_b   1.000
_cell.length_c   1.000
_cell.angle_alpha   90.00
_cell.angle_beta   90.00
_cell.angle_gamma   90.00
#
_symmetry.space_group_name_H-M   'P 1'
#
loop_
_entity.id
_entity.type
_entity.pdbx_description
1 polymer ?
#
loop_
_entity_poly.entity_id
_entity_poly.type
_entity_poly.pdbx_seq_one_letter_code
_entity_poly.pdbx_strand_id
1 'polypeptide(L)'
;MTVKQNSSLGIVFILGLLAMLMPLSIDMYLPALPVIAAQYNVPDGSAQMTLSTYILGFALGQLLYGPMADSLGRKPVILGGTLVFAAAAVACALSQTIDMLIVMRFFHGLAAAAASVVINALMRDIYPKDEFSRMMSFVMLVTTIAPLVAPMVGGAVLVWFSWHAIFWIPVSYTHL
;
A
#
# COMPACT_ATOMS: atom_id res chain seq x y z
N MET A 1 10.56 32.88 7.47
CA MET A 1 9.70 31.81 8.00
C MET A 1 8.93 31.04 6.93
N THR A 2 8.70 31.54 5.74
CA THR A 2 7.84 30.94 4.70
C THR A 2 8.44 29.75 3.93
N VAL A 3 9.76 29.69 3.72
CA VAL A 3 10.41 28.60 2.95
C VAL A 3 10.40 27.25 3.71
N LYS A 4 10.52 27.28 5.04
CA LYS A 4 10.52 26.07 5.88
C LYS A 4 9.13 25.43 5.99
N GLN A 5 8.08 26.20 5.84
CA GLN A 5 6.69 25.76 5.94
C GLN A 5 6.22 25.05 4.65
N ASN A 6 6.66 25.53 3.48
CA ASN A 6 6.31 24.91 2.19
C ASN A 6 6.99 23.55 1.97
N SER A 7 8.25 23.39 2.41
CA SER A 7 8.92 22.08 2.37
C SER A 7 8.29 21.05 3.32
N SER A 8 7.74 21.52 4.43
CA SER A 8 7.04 20.68 5.42
C SER A 8 5.75 20.07 4.86
N LEU A 9 4.90 20.86 4.19
CA LEU A 9 3.66 20.37 3.60
C LEU A 9 3.90 19.41 2.43
N GLY A 10 4.94 19.62 1.63
CA GLY A 10 5.33 18.71 0.56
C GLY A 10 5.72 17.32 1.08
N ILE A 11 6.49 17.26 2.17
CA ILE A 11 6.85 15.99 2.81
C ILE A 11 5.60 15.28 3.34
N VAL A 12 4.71 16.00 4.03
CA VAL A 12 3.46 15.42 4.58
C VAL A 12 2.58 14.86 3.45
N PHE A 13 2.50 15.57 2.33
CA PHE A 13 1.74 15.10 1.17
C PHE A 13 2.33 13.81 0.57
N ILE A 14 3.66 13.75 0.37
CA ILE A 14 4.35 12.53 -0.11
C ILE A 14 4.14 11.37 0.87
N LEU A 15 4.27 11.62 2.18
CA LEU A 15 4.03 10.60 3.19
C LEU A 15 2.56 10.14 3.20
N GLY A 16 1.61 11.04 2.96
CA GLY A 16 0.20 10.72 2.79
C GLY A 16 -0.04 9.83 1.58
N LEU A 17 0.58 10.12 0.44
CA LEU A 17 0.50 9.27 -0.76
C LEU A 17 1.09 7.88 -0.49
N LEU A 18 2.23 7.78 0.16
CA LEU A 18 2.81 6.48 0.53
C LEU A 18 1.92 5.72 1.53
N ALA A 19 1.26 6.41 2.46
CA ALA A 19 0.33 5.79 3.39
C ALA A 19 -0.93 5.23 2.70
N MET A 20 -1.29 5.71 1.50
CA MET A 20 -2.40 5.19 0.70
C MET A 20 -2.09 3.82 0.06
N LEU A 21 -0.82 3.38 0.00
CA LEU A 21 -0.45 2.10 -0.65
C LEU A 21 -1.27 0.92 -0.13
N MET A 22 -1.43 0.82 1.18
CA MET A 22 -2.18 -0.28 1.81
C MET A 22 -3.67 -0.22 1.47
N PRO A 23 -4.41 0.87 1.77
CA PRO A 23 -5.84 0.94 1.47
C PRO A 23 -6.12 0.85 -0.05
N LEU A 24 -5.33 1.48 -0.91
CA LEU A 24 -5.51 1.36 -2.36
C LEU A 24 -5.37 -0.09 -2.84
N SER A 25 -4.38 -0.82 -2.32
CA SER A 25 -4.14 -2.23 -2.68
C SER A 25 -5.24 -3.18 -2.21
N ILE A 26 -6.04 -2.79 -1.24
CA ILE A 26 -7.21 -3.53 -0.75
C ILE A 26 -8.46 -3.09 -1.51
N ASP A 27 -8.76 -1.80 -1.47
CA ASP A 27 -10.08 -1.30 -1.87
C ASP A 27 -10.27 -1.28 -3.39
N MET A 28 -9.21 -1.02 -4.18
CA MET A 28 -9.26 -1.19 -5.64
C MET A 28 -9.38 -2.65 -6.07
N TYR A 29 -8.90 -3.58 -5.24
CA TYR A 29 -8.91 -5.00 -5.55
C TYR A 29 -10.26 -5.67 -5.25
N LEU A 30 -11.06 -5.14 -4.30
CA LEU A 30 -12.35 -5.71 -3.90
C LEU A 30 -13.30 -5.98 -5.09
N PRO A 31 -13.52 -5.04 -6.02
CA PRO A 31 -14.37 -5.28 -7.19
C PRO A 31 -13.86 -6.39 -8.12
N ALA A 32 -12.54 -6.69 -8.07
CA ALA A 32 -11.94 -7.70 -8.94
C ALA A 32 -12.12 -9.14 -8.44
N LEU A 33 -12.46 -9.36 -7.17
CA LEU A 33 -12.57 -10.69 -6.59
C LEU A 33 -13.47 -11.66 -7.39
N PRO A 34 -14.69 -11.28 -7.80
CA PRO A 34 -15.53 -12.18 -8.59
C PRO A 34 -14.93 -12.49 -9.98
N VAL A 35 -14.27 -11.50 -10.59
CA VAL A 35 -13.61 -11.66 -11.90
C VAL A 35 -12.43 -12.64 -11.79
N ILE A 36 -11.65 -12.52 -10.72
CA ILE A 36 -10.52 -13.40 -10.42
C ILE A 36 -11.01 -14.84 -10.18
N ALA A 37 -12.05 -15.02 -9.37
CA ALA A 37 -12.66 -16.33 -9.13
C ALA A 37 -13.11 -17.00 -10.42
N ALA A 38 -13.80 -16.24 -11.28
CA ALA A 38 -14.26 -16.73 -12.60
C ALA A 38 -13.08 -17.06 -13.53
N GLN A 39 -12.04 -16.22 -13.59
CA GLN A 39 -10.90 -16.43 -14.48
C GLN A 39 -10.10 -17.68 -14.11
N TYR A 40 -9.88 -17.92 -12.82
CA TYR A 40 -9.15 -19.10 -12.35
C TYR A 40 -10.05 -20.33 -12.15
N ASN A 41 -11.36 -20.19 -12.40
CA ASN A 41 -12.36 -21.24 -12.22
C ASN A 41 -12.30 -21.85 -10.79
N VAL A 42 -12.30 -20.98 -9.79
CA VAL A 42 -12.23 -21.34 -8.36
C VAL A 42 -13.42 -20.75 -7.60
N PRO A 43 -13.79 -21.31 -6.43
CA PRO A 43 -14.80 -20.72 -5.56
C PRO A 43 -14.41 -19.31 -5.11
N ASP A 44 -15.40 -18.44 -4.85
CA ASP A 44 -15.20 -17.09 -4.35
C ASP A 44 -14.34 -17.03 -3.08
N GLY A 45 -14.44 -18.04 -2.21
CA GLY A 45 -13.60 -18.17 -1.01
C GLY A 45 -12.11 -18.23 -1.32
N SER A 46 -11.71 -18.88 -2.43
CA SER A 46 -10.30 -18.94 -2.86
C SER A 46 -9.79 -17.57 -3.33
N ALA A 47 -10.62 -16.81 -4.03
CA ALA A 47 -10.28 -15.43 -4.39
C ALA A 47 -10.20 -14.52 -3.15
N GLN A 48 -11.09 -14.69 -2.16
CA GLN A 48 -11.04 -13.95 -0.90
C GLN A 48 -9.80 -14.29 -0.07
N MET A 49 -9.26 -15.51 -0.17
CA MET A 49 -7.99 -15.86 0.50
C MET A 49 -6.82 -14.98 0.04
N THR A 50 -6.82 -14.51 -1.20
CA THR A 50 -5.80 -13.58 -1.70
C THR A 50 -5.78 -12.26 -0.91
N LEU A 51 -6.95 -11.77 -0.51
CA LEU A 51 -7.08 -10.59 0.34
C LEU A 51 -6.66 -10.88 1.78
N SER A 52 -7.09 -12.02 2.32
CA SER A 52 -6.75 -12.44 3.69
C SER A 52 -5.24 -12.62 3.86
N THR A 53 -4.56 -13.20 2.89
CA THR A 53 -3.10 -13.37 2.92
C THR A 53 -2.35 -12.05 2.77
N TYR A 54 -2.88 -11.10 2.00
CA TYR A 54 -2.34 -9.73 1.97
C TYR A 54 -2.40 -9.06 3.35
N ILE A 55 -3.55 -9.13 4.02
CA ILE A 55 -3.73 -8.55 5.36
C ILE A 55 -2.83 -9.25 6.38
N LEU A 56 -2.70 -10.58 6.31
CA LEU A 56 -1.79 -11.35 7.15
C LEU A 56 -0.33 -10.93 6.95
N GLY A 57 0.10 -10.82 5.69
CA GLY A 57 1.44 -10.31 5.34
C GLY A 57 1.68 -8.92 5.90
N PHE A 58 0.72 -8.02 5.74
CA PHE A 58 0.78 -6.66 6.27
C PHE A 58 0.91 -6.65 7.80
N ALA A 59 0.12 -7.45 8.51
CA ALA A 59 0.19 -7.54 9.97
C ALA A 59 1.56 -8.04 10.45
N LEU A 60 2.10 -9.10 9.83
CA LEU A 60 3.43 -9.61 10.14
C LEU A 60 4.54 -8.61 9.79
N GLY A 61 4.39 -7.89 8.68
CA GLY A 61 5.31 -6.84 8.27
C GLY A 61 5.40 -5.71 9.30
N GLN A 62 4.30 -5.34 9.94
CA GLN A 62 4.33 -4.31 10.99
C GLN A 62 5.24 -4.69 12.17
N LEU A 63 5.28 -5.97 12.51
CA LEU A 63 6.17 -6.47 13.59
C LEU A 63 7.65 -6.47 13.17
N LEU A 64 7.93 -6.69 11.88
CA LEU A 64 9.29 -6.78 11.35
C LEU A 64 9.90 -5.40 11.08
N TYR A 65 9.14 -4.51 10.43
CA TYR A 65 9.67 -3.23 10.00
C TYR A 65 9.89 -2.21 11.12
N GLY A 66 9.26 -2.37 12.29
CA GLY A 66 9.53 -1.54 13.46
C GLY A 66 11.01 -1.63 13.88
N PRO A 67 11.48 -2.77 14.35
CA PRO A 67 12.88 -2.98 14.74
C PRO A 67 13.88 -2.74 13.59
N MET A 68 13.50 -3.09 12.35
CA MET A 68 14.34 -2.83 11.17
C MET A 68 14.54 -1.33 10.93
N ALA A 69 13.49 -0.52 11.03
CA ALA A 69 13.57 0.92 10.85
C ALA A 69 14.37 1.61 11.97
N ASP A 70 14.39 1.04 13.18
CA ASP A 70 15.18 1.54 14.30
C ASP A 70 16.67 1.19 14.14
N SER A 71 17.00 0.00 13.61
CA SER A 71 18.38 -0.48 13.45
C SER A 71 19.07 -0.02 12.17
N LEU A 72 18.36 -0.06 11.02
CA LEU A 72 18.90 0.28 9.69
C LEU A 72 18.66 1.73 9.31
N GLY A 73 17.76 2.41 10.03
CA GLY A 73 17.31 3.77 9.71
C GLY A 73 16.05 3.80 8.83
N ARG A 74 15.34 4.93 8.85
CA ARG A 74 14.03 5.11 8.19
C ARG A 74 14.13 5.04 6.66
N LYS A 75 15.12 5.75 6.09
CA LYS A 75 15.26 5.91 4.63
C LYS A 75 15.51 4.59 3.90
N PRO A 76 16.49 3.75 4.28
CA PRO A 76 16.71 2.48 3.57
C PRO A 76 15.54 1.51 3.71
N VAL A 77 14.83 1.49 4.84
CA VAL A 77 13.69 0.61 5.05
C VAL A 77 12.49 1.01 4.20
N ILE A 78 12.17 2.30 4.10
CA ILE A 78 11.06 2.74 3.24
C ILE A 78 11.39 2.52 1.76
N LEU A 79 12.60 2.83 1.31
CA LEU A 79 13.02 2.63 -0.08
C LEU A 79 13.05 1.13 -0.45
N GLY A 80 13.62 0.30 0.40
CA GLY A 80 13.64 -1.14 0.21
C GLY A 80 12.22 -1.74 0.23
N GLY A 81 11.39 -1.31 1.18
CA GLY A 81 10.00 -1.75 1.29
C GLY A 81 9.16 -1.37 0.08
N THR A 82 9.27 -0.13 -0.42
CA THR A 82 8.55 0.29 -1.64
C THR A 82 9.03 -0.42 -2.89
N LEU A 83 10.33 -0.72 -3.00
CA LEU A 83 10.86 -1.52 -4.10
C LEU A 83 10.32 -2.96 -4.08
N VAL A 84 10.34 -3.61 -2.90
CA VAL A 84 9.76 -4.95 -2.74
C VAL A 84 8.25 -4.94 -2.97
N PHE A 85 7.55 -3.88 -2.54
CA PHE A 85 6.13 -3.70 -2.82
C PHE A 85 5.84 -3.64 -4.33
N ALA A 86 6.61 -2.84 -5.07
CA ALA A 86 6.46 -2.75 -6.53
C ALA A 86 6.76 -4.10 -7.21
N ALA A 87 7.83 -4.78 -6.82
CA ALA A 87 8.16 -6.10 -7.35
C ALA A 87 7.08 -7.15 -7.07
N ALA A 88 6.53 -7.16 -5.85
CA ALA A 88 5.44 -8.05 -5.46
C ALA A 88 4.14 -7.73 -6.21
N ALA A 89 3.83 -6.45 -6.45
CA ALA A 89 2.69 -6.05 -7.27
C ALA A 89 2.82 -6.56 -8.72
N VAL A 90 4.00 -6.43 -9.32
CA VAL A 90 4.28 -6.99 -10.64
C VAL A 90 4.13 -8.52 -10.64
N ALA A 91 4.63 -9.21 -9.61
CA ALA A 91 4.46 -10.66 -9.47
C ALA A 91 2.99 -11.06 -9.33
N CYS A 92 2.17 -10.28 -8.60
CA CYS A 92 0.71 -10.47 -8.56
C CYS A 92 0.07 -10.29 -9.94
N ALA A 93 0.48 -9.26 -10.69
CA ALA A 93 -0.04 -9.00 -12.04
C ALA A 93 0.34 -10.11 -13.04
N LEU A 94 1.45 -10.81 -12.83
CA LEU A 94 1.94 -11.89 -13.69
C LEU A 94 1.53 -13.30 -13.19
N SER A 95 0.74 -13.40 -12.13
CA SER A 95 0.30 -14.70 -11.59
C SER A 95 -0.57 -15.46 -12.59
N GLN A 96 -0.27 -16.74 -12.77
CA GLN A 96 -0.98 -17.62 -13.69
C GLN A 96 -1.94 -18.57 -12.98
N THR A 97 -1.82 -18.71 -11.67
CA THR A 97 -2.65 -19.56 -10.83
C THR A 97 -3.12 -18.82 -9.59
N ILE A 98 -4.25 -19.25 -9.02
CA ILE A 98 -4.77 -18.66 -7.78
C ILE A 98 -3.79 -18.87 -6.61
N ASP A 99 -3.13 -20.01 -6.52
CA ASP A 99 -2.16 -20.29 -5.46
C ASP A 99 -0.94 -19.37 -5.55
N MET A 100 -0.43 -19.13 -6.75
CA MET A 100 0.62 -18.15 -6.98
C MET A 100 0.17 -16.75 -6.54
N LEU A 101 -1.04 -16.36 -6.90
CA LEU A 101 -1.59 -15.06 -6.52
C LEU A 101 -1.72 -14.94 -4.99
N ILE A 102 -2.19 -15.98 -4.30
CA ILE A 102 -2.29 -16.04 -2.83
C ILE A 102 -0.92 -15.79 -2.18
N VAL A 103 0.12 -16.50 -2.66
CA VAL A 103 1.48 -16.35 -2.11
C VAL A 103 2.05 -14.97 -2.42
N MET A 104 1.90 -14.47 -3.64
CA MET A 104 2.42 -13.14 -4.01
C MET A 104 1.70 -12.01 -3.27
N ARG A 105 0.41 -12.16 -2.99
CA ARG A 105 -0.36 -11.22 -2.17
C ARG A 105 0.14 -11.15 -0.73
N PHE A 106 0.59 -12.27 -0.16
CA PHE A 106 1.24 -12.26 1.16
C PHE A 106 2.49 -11.37 1.16
N PHE A 107 3.41 -11.56 0.21
CA PHE A 107 4.62 -10.73 0.10
C PHE A 107 4.31 -9.27 -0.24
N HIS A 108 3.29 -9.03 -1.05
CA HIS A 108 2.81 -7.69 -1.37
C HIS A 108 2.30 -6.96 -0.11
N GLY A 109 1.51 -7.63 0.73
CA GLY A 109 1.07 -7.11 2.02
C GLY A 109 2.22 -6.88 3.00
N LEU A 110 3.15 -7.84 3.09
CA LEU A 110 4.35 -7.73 3.93
C LEU A 110 5.13 -6.45 3.58
N ALA A 111 5.37 -6.22 2.29
CA ALA A 111 6.10 -5.05 1.82
C ALA A 111 5.35 -3.72 2.05
N ALA A 112 4.01 -3.72 1.94
CA ALA A 112 3.18 -2.53 2.19
C ALA A 112 3.32 -2.01 3.62
N ALA A 113 3.59 -2.88 4.59
CA ALA A 113 3.77 -2.52 5.99
C ALA A 113 4.99 -1.61 6.22
N ALA A 114 6.03 -1.69 5.38
CA ALA A 114 7.21 -0.86 5.51
C ALA A 114 6.87 0.64 5.46
N ALA A 115 6.05 1.05 4.47
CA ALA A 115 5.61 2.44 4.35
C ALA A 115 4.81 2.87 5.60
N SER A 116 3.82 2.08 6.01
CA SER A 116 2.96 2.39 7.17
C SER A 116 3.77 2.58 8.46
N VAL A 117 4.70 1.67 8.76
CA VAL A 117 5.53 1.73 9.98
C VAL A 117 6.48 2.92 9.94
N VAL A 118 7.18 3.10 8.81
CA VAL A 118 8.20 4.15 8.70
C VAL A 118 7.58 5.54 8.69
N ILE A 119 6.41 5.73 8.09
CA ILE A 119 5.71 7.03 8.08
C ILE A 119 5.42 7.48 9.51
N ASN A 120 4.84 6.62 10.34
CA ASN A 120 4.54 6.93 11.74
C ASN A 120 5.80 7.31 12.54
N ALA A 121 6.91 6.59 12.32
CA ALA A 121 8.17 6.87 12.99
C ALA A 121 8.78 8.18 12.46
N LEU A 122 8.80 8.38 11.15
CA LEU A 122 9.36 9.57 10.51
C LEU A 122 8.62 10.85 10.92
N MET A 123 7.30 10.78 11.03
CA MET A 123 6.47 11.91 11.50
C MET A 123 6.84 12.32 12.92
N ARG A 124 7.14 11.35 13.82
CA ARG A 124 7.61 11.63 15.18
C ARG A 124 9.02 12.22 15.21
N ASP A 125 9.87 11.80 14.27
CA ASP A 125 11.27 12.26 14.20
C ASP A 125 11.36 13.70 13.63
N ILE A 126 10.45 14.09 12.73
CA ILE A 126 10.47 15.38 12.04
C ILE A 126 9.72 16.47 12.82
N TYR A 127 8.59 16.14 13.44
CA TYR A 127 7.70 17.12 14.04
C TYR A 127 7.74 17.08 15.59
N PRO A 128 7.85 18.25 16.25
CA PRO A 128 7.69 18.34 17.70
C PRO A 128 6.28 17.91 18.12
N LYS A 129 6.11 17.57 19.41
CA LYS A 129 4.87 16.95 19.94
C LYS A 129 3.61 17.78 19.71
N ASP A 130 3.74 19.09 19.75
CA ASP A 130 2.67 20.08 19.54
C ASP A 130 2.21 20.15 18.06
N GLU A 131 3.13 19.92 17.10
CA GLU A 131 2.82 19.92 15.67
C GLU A 131 2.49 18.51 15.13
N PHE A 132 2.98 17.46 15.78
CA PHE A 132 2.83 16.07 15.33
C PHE A 132 1.37 15.69 15.06
N SER A 133 0.47 15.98 15.99
CA SER A 133 -0.95 15.62 15.85
C SER A 133 -1.61 16.31 14.66
N ARG A 134 -1.25 17.57 14.42
CA ARG A 134 -1.75 18.35 13.28
C ARG A 134 -1.26 17.78 11.96
N MET A 135 0.05 17.51 11.85
CA MET A 135 0.63 16.97 10.62
C MET A 135 0.17 15.55 10.35
N MET A 136 0.03 14.72 11.38
CA MET A 136 -0.52 13.37 11.25
C MET A 136 -1.98 13.38 10.81
N SER A 137 -2.78 14.36 11.23
CA SER A 137 -4.16 14.54 10.76
C SER A 137 -4.22 14.80 9.24
N PHE A 138 -3.27 15.52 8.66
CA PHE A 138 -3.19 15.69 7.20
C PHE A 138 -2.86 14.37 6.49
N VAL A 139 -1.93 13.57 7.03
CA VAL A 139 -1.64 12.23 6.48
C VAL A 139 -2.91 11.37 6.54
N MET A 140 -3.61 11.37 7.67
CA MET A 140 -4.87 10.62 7.84
C MET A 140 -5.97 11.12 6.91
N LEU A 141 -6.08 12.43 6.68
CA LEU A 141 -7.05 12.98 5.73
C LEU A 141 -6.81 12.43 4.32
N VAL A 142 -5.55 12.44 3.87
CA VAL A 142 -5.17 11.90 2.56
C VAL A 142 -5.49 10.40 2.49
N THR A 143 -5.14 9.62 3.51
CA THR A 143 -5.39 8.17 3.54
C THR A 143 -6.88 7.82 3.61
N THR A 144 -7.71 8.66 4.22
CA THR A 144 -9.17 8.44 4.31
C THR A 144 -9.87 8.62 2.95
N ILE A 145 -9.28 9.38 2.03
CA ILE A 145 -9.81 9.53 0.67
C ILE A 145 -9.65 8.22 -0.13
N ALA A 146 -8.62 7.44 0.14
CA ALA A 146 -8.34 6.21 -0.59
C ALA A 146 -9.50 5.21 -0.59
N PRO A 147 -10.07 4.79 0.56
CA PRO A 147 -11.21 3.86 0.60
C PRO A 147 -12.47 4.39 -0.09
N LEU A 148 -12.63 5.71 -0.18
CA LEU A 148 -13.76 6.33 -0.85
C LEU A 148 -13.65 6.24 -2.38
N VAL A 149 -12.45 6.48 -2.91
CA VAL A 149 -12.20 6.59 -4.35
C VAL A 149 -11.73 5.24 -4.95
N ALA A 150 -11.00 4.45 -4.20
CA ALA A 150 -10.35 3.24 -4.69
C ALA A 150 -11.30 2.20 -5.29
N PRO A 151 -12.47 1.87 -4.70
CA PRO A 151 -13.39 0.91 -5.32
C PRO A 151 -13.96 1.43 -6.64
N MET A 152 -14.18 2.74 -6.77
CA MET A 152 -14.66 3.36 -8.00
C MET A 152 -13.60 3.26 -9.09
N VAL A 153 -12.35 3.57 -8.76
CA VAL A 153 -11.20 3.43 -9.68
C VAL A 153 -10.99 1.97 -10.06
N GLY A 154 -11.01 1.06 -9.08
CA GLY A 154 -10.92 -0.38 -9.32
C GLY A 154 -12.01 -0.90 -10.25
N GLY A 155 -13.27 -0.51 -10.01
CA GLY A 155 -14.39 -0.85 -10.87
C GLY A 155 -14.24 -0.28 -12.29
N ALA A 156 -13.84 0.99 -12.44
CA ALA A 156 -13.59 1.60 -13.74
C ALA A 156 -12.45 0.90 -14.50
N VAL A 157 -11.37 0.52 -13.81
CA VAL A 157 -10.26 -0.25 -14.41
C VAL A 157 -10.76 -1.58 -14.98
N LEU A 158 -11.67 -2.26 -14.28
CA LEU A 158 -12.22 -3.53 -14.74
C LEU A 158 -13.11 -3.40 -16.00
N VAL A 159 -13.71 -2.24 -16.22
CA VAL A 159 -14.53 -1.98 -17.43
C VAL A 159 -13.66 -1.85 -18.68
N TRP A 160 -12.48 -1.20 -18.55
CA TRP A 160 -11.63 -0.85 -19.69
C TRP A 160 -10.41 -1.77 -19.83
N PHE A 161 -10.00 -2.41 -18.73
CA PHE A 161 -8.79 -3.22 -18.63
C PHE A 161 -9.07 -4.50 -17.85
N SER A 162 -8.08 -5.39 -17.76
CA SER A 162 -8.14 -6.57 -16.90
C SER A 162 -7.80 -6.23 -15.44
N TRP A 163 -8.17 -7.11 -14.50
CA TRP A 163 -7.83 -6.96 -13.08
C TRP A 163 -6.32 -6.86 -12.82
N HIS A 164 -5.48 -7.38 -13.70
CA HIS A 164 -4.03 -7.23 -13.64
C HIS A 164 -3.59 -5.75 -13.63
N ALA A 165 -4.36 -4.89 -14.32
CA ALA A 165 -4.07 -3.46 -14.39
C ALA A 165 -4.16 -2.76 -13.02
N ILE A 166 -4.94 -3.30 -12.07
CA ILE A 166 -5.06 -2.78 -10.71
C ILE A 166 -3.70 -2.76 -9.99
N PHE A 167 -2.84 -3.75 -10.25
CA PHE A 167 -1.52 -3.82 -9.64
C PHE A 167 -0.51 -2.83 -10.24
N TRP A 168 -0.72 -2.37 -11.47
CA TRP A 168 0.17 -1.39 -12.11
C TRP A 168 -0.03 0.02 -11.58
N ILE A 169 -1.22 0.35 -11.08
CA ILE A 169 -1.53 1.69 -10.56
C ILE A 169 -0.66 2.03 -9.34
N PRO A 170 -0.60 1.22 -8.26
CA PRO A 170 0.29 1.48 -7.14
C PRO A 170 1.77 1.52 -7.54
N VAL A 171 2.21 0.69 -8.49
CA VAL A 171 3.58 0.70 -8.99
C VAL A 171 3.93 2.02 -9.65
N SER A 172 3.03 2.56 -10.48
CA SER A 172 3.31 3.79 -11.23
C SER A 172 3.55 5.00 -10.35
N TYR A 173 2.87 5.13 -9.20
CA TYR A 173 3.10 6.26 -8.32
C TYR A 173 4.18 6.04 -7.24
N THR A 174 4.62 4.81 -6.98
CA THR A 174 5.78 4.56 -6.09
C THR A 174 7.10 5.02 -6.69
N HIS A 175 7.13 5.32 -7.99
CA HIS A 175 8.31 5.84 -8.69
C HIS A 175 8.33 7.37 -8.83
N LEU A 176 7.34 8.09 -8.26
CA LEU A 176 7.30 9.55 -8.16
C LEU A 176 7.98 10.04 -6.87
#